data_4db9e5243b16f77454e47472b9581d46
#
_entry.id   4db9e5243b16f77454e47472b9581d46
#
_cell.length_a   1.000
_cell.length_b   1.000
_cell.length_c   1.000
_cell.angle_alpha   90.00
_cell.angle_beta   90.00
_cell.angle_gamma   90.00
#
_symmetry.space_group_name_H-M   'P 1'
#
loop_
_entity.id
_entity.type
_entity.pdbx_description
1 polymer ?
#
loop_
_entity_poly.entity_id
_entity_poly.type
_entity_poly.pdbx_seq_one_letter_code
_entity_poly.pdbx_strand_id
1 'polypeptide(L)'
;MKDKPTTVARALQFILADKIEELSPRLRDCLLWRGRPPRDAWHSFDRTPWKHPWLSLDHIRAMKDFSAETRAAALARIERMPRVEWSGGYGFVGNLANSMYMRAQALRRAGLAIDVIGATGDGYAMSQPGWEEFDGEVDGANLAEPGWQDRLPAVEHFYVLPHTSQWADMRFREFPGFLRLADYLRWPVYLGNLPVLKHLQQYAALLVSQVQYLGYLSGCPYLVTQTGGEIWYECARDDALGRLQRLGFHHANAFLVSNPWSFAHARRYGMRHLVYVPFILDQETYCPGEATVREQWRAQSGGDFFVLSTARVDEFFKGSSVGLEGFAAFSRQHPEARLVQMGWGADFAGMQRKLADLGIGDRAILLPAAGKRRVITYLRSADCLIDQFRLGYFGATALEAMACGLPVIMRLERGQYDALCETGAPPVLDANTPGEVCDQLNRLASNSEWHAGARHAHREWFLQNHGSARWSMDYFALLLLTARNHRFRFHRSPLRQPLSAEERDYHATELANAPAFPNYQ
;
A
#
# COMPACT_ATOMS: atom_id res chain seq x y z
N MET A 1 23.95 -9.52 30.35
CA MET A 1 22.92 -8.50 30.06
C MET A 1 23.66 -7.22 29.70
N LYS A 2 23.77 -6.89 28.39
CA LYS A 2 24.27 -5.56 27.98
C LYS A 2 23.08 -4.63 27.98
N ASP A 3 23.15 -3.55 28.71
CA ASP A 3 22.07 -2.61 28.93
C ASP A 3 21.54 -2.08 27.60
N LYS A 4 20.24 -2.22 27.40
CA LYS A 4 19.54 -1.49 26.34
C LYS A 4 19.74 0.01 26.60
N PRO A 5 20.07 0.82 25.60
CA PRO A 5 20.16 2.25 25.81
C PRO A 5 18.86 2.73 26.45
N THR A 6 18.98 3.47 27.54
CA THR A 6 17.82 3.99 28.25
C THR A 6 16.97 4.84 27.29
N THR A 7 15.69 4.95 27.56
CA THR A 7 14.74 5.79 26.81
C THR A 7 15.28 7.21 26.60
N VAL A 8 15.98 7.74 27.60
CA VAL A 8 16.62 9.08 27.56
C VAL A 8 17.79 9.10 26.58
N ALA A 9 18.64 8.06 26.58
CA ALA A 9 19.79 8.02 25.68
C ALA A 9 19.35 7.94 24.19
N ARG A 10 18.26 7.24 23.90
CA ARG A 10 17.68 7.22 22.54
C ARG A 10 17.03 8.54 22.14
N ALA A 11 16.30 9.18 23.06
CA ALA A 11 15.75 10.50 22.81
C ALA A 11 16.86 11.52 22.52
N LEU A 12 17.97 11.46 23.28
CA LEU A 12 19.14 12.32 23.06
C LEU A 12 19.84 12.02 21.73
N GLN A 13 20.00 10.76 21.36
CA GLN A 13 20.54 10.38 20.02
C GLN A 13 19.69 10.93 18.89
N PHE A 14 18.38 10.86 19.05
CA PHE A 14 17.40 11.38 18.10
C PHE A 14 17.50 12.90 17.95
N ILE A 15 17.57 13.63 19.06
CA ILE A 15 17.71 15.08 19.11
C ILE A 15 19.02 15.54 18.44
N LEU A 16 20.11 14.84 18.75
CA LEU A 16 21.42 15.09 18.15
C LEU A 16 21.40 14.83 16.64
N ALA A 17 20.69 13.79 16.20
CA ALA A 17 20.52 13.47 14.80
C ALA A 17 19.83 14.59 14.01
N ASP A 18 18.73 15.08 14.55
CA ASP A 18 17.94 16.15 13.92
C ASP A 18 18.78 17.44 13.77
N LYS A 19 19.57 17.79 14.78
CA LYS A 19 20.45 18.97 14.74
C LYS A 19 21.61 18.85 13.75
N ILE A 20 22.05 17.65 13.48
CA ILE A 20 23.21 17.38 12.62
C ILE A 20 22.79 17.16 11.18
N GLU A 21 21.54 16.79 10.93
CA GLU A 21 20.98 16.75 9.58
C GLU A 21 21.06 18.12 8.90
N GLU A 22 20.94 19.21 9.68
CA GLU A 22 21.14 20.58 9.19
C GLU A 22 22.60 20.88 8.78
N LEU A 23 23.58 20.14 9.33
CA LEU A 23 25.00 20.44 9.16
C LEU A 23 25.73 19.49 8.20
N SER A 24 25.49 18.22 8.21
CA SER A 24 26.09 17.24 7.30
C SER A 24 25.48 15.86 7.44
N PRO A 25 24.97 15.24 6.37
CA PRO A 25 24.48 13.87 6.39
C PRO A 25 25.51 12.84 6.88
N ARG A 26 26.79 13.05 6.61
CA ARG A 26 27.88 12.16 7.06
C ARG A 26 28.14 12.29 8.56
N LEU A 27 28.09 13.50 9.08
CA LEU A 27 28.28 13.76 10.53
C LEU A 27 27.11 13.23 11.33
N ARG A 28 25.90 13.35 10.79
CA ARG A 28 24.68 12.73 11.32
C ARG A 28 24.86 11.22 11.47
N ASP A 29 25.26 10.55 10.40
CA ASP A 29 25.46 9.10 10.41
C ASP A 29 26.58 8.67 11.38
N CYS A 30 27.61 9.47 11.56
CA CYS A 30 28.67 9.22 12.55
C CYS A 30 28.21 9.41 14.01
N LEU A 31 27.31 10.37 14.26
CA LEU A 31 26.87 10.68 15.63
C LEU A 31 25.69 9.79 16.08
N LEU A 32 24.78 9.50 15.18
CA LEU A 32 23.73 8.51 15.41
C LEU A 32 24.30 7.11 15.65
N TRP A 33 25.40 6.82 14.99
CA TRP A 33 25.93 5.48 14.89
C TRP A 33 27.40 5.43 15.31
N ARG A 34 27.90 6.20 16.26
CA ARG A 34 29.32 6.14 16.71
C ARG A 34 30.02 4.86 16.27
N GLY A 35 30.48 4.84 14.98
CA GLY A 35 30.93 3.68 14.27
C GLY A 35 29.90 2.58 14.30
N ARG A 36 29.25 2.25 13.21
CA ARG A 36 28.22 1.21 13.00
C ARG A 36 27.35 0.94 14.23
N PRO A 37 26.01 0.94 14.15
CA PRO A 37 25.19 0.47 15.24
C PRO A 37 25.81 -0.85 15.66
N PRO A 38 26.15 -1.04 16.94
CA PRO A 38 26.80 -2.26 17.33
C PRO A 38 25.91 -3.38 16.80
N ARG A 39 26.45 -4.18 15.88
CA ARG A 39 25.75 -5.35 15.34
C ARG A 39 25.14 -6.16 16.48
N ASP A 40 25.73 -6.03 17.66
CA ASP A 40 25.36 -6.68 18.89
C ASP A 40 24.24 -6.00 19.70
N ALA A 41 23.98 -4.70 19.53
CA ALA A 41 22.90 -4.02 20.26
C ALA A 41 21.50 -4.50 19.84
N TRP A 42 21.38 -5.04 18.65
CA TRP A 42 20.15 -5.62 18.10
C TRP A 42 20.02 -7.12 18.44
N HIS A 43 21.09 -7.77 18.90
CA HIS A 43 21.12 -9.18 19.24
C HIS A 43 20.62 -9.50 20.65
N SER A 44 20.22 -8.51 21.44
CA SER A 44 19.79 -8.70 22.84
C SER A 44 18.28 -8.90 23.02
N PHE A 45 17.54 -9.22 21.97
CA PHE A 45 16.20 -9.76 22.12
C PHE A 45 16.30 -11.14 22.76
N ASP A 46 15.44 -11.37 23.77
CA ASP A 46 15.33 -12.66 24.44
C ASP A 46 14.99 -13.74 23.37
N ARG A 47 15.93 -14.67 23.17
CA ARG A 47 15.98 -15.51 21.98
C ARG A 47 15.37 -16.87 22.29
N THR A 48 14.09 -16.93 22.56
CA THR A 48 13.42 -18.22 22.55
C THR A 48 13.29 -18.76 21.14
N PRO A 49 13.56 -20.05 20.90
CA PRO A 49 13.42 -20.64 19.58
C PRO A 49 12.00 -20.48 19.09
N TRP A 50 11.87 -20.03 17.86
CA TRP A 50 10.58 -19.87 17.23
C TRP A 50 9.89 -21.22 17.05
N LYS A 51 8.84 -21.47 17.81
CA LYS A 51 8.13 -22.75 17.85
C LYS A 51 7.04 -22.91 16.79
N HIS A 52 6.93 -21.99 15.82
CA HIS A 52 5.92 -22.09 14.77
C HIS A 52 6.42 -22.98 13.63
N PRO A 53 5.74 -24.12 13.35
CA PRO A 53 6.19 -25.12 12.36
C PRO A 53 6.22 -24.59 10.92
N TRP A 54 5.48 -23.54 10.61
CA TRP A 54 5.36 -22.96 9.26
C TRP A 54 6.50 -22.05 8.82
N LEU A 55 7.45 -21.79 9.67
CA LEU A 55 8.65 -21.05 9.31
C LEU A 55 9.89 -21.94 9.29
N SER A 56 9.67 -23.23 9.32
CA SER A 56 10.73 -24.18 9.03
C SER A 56 11.12 -24.11 7.54
N LEU A 57 12.39 -24.43 7.25
CA LEU A 57 12.87 -24.63 5.88
C LEU A 57 12.01 -25.66 5.12
N ASP A 58 11.40 -26.60 5.83
CA ASP A 58 10.53 -27.62 5.27
C ASP A 58 9.19 -27.04 4.78
N HIS A 59 8.67 -26.00 5.44
CA HIS A 59 7.50 -25.31 4.95
C HIS A 59 7.80 -24.56 3.64
N ILE A 60 8.95 -23.89 3.57
CA ILE A 60 9.41 -23.25 2.33
C ILE A 60 9.58 -24.27 1.20
N ARG A 61 10.10 -25.46 1.52
CA ARG A 61 10.22 -26.58 0.56
C ARG A 61 8.87 -27.10 0.09
N ALA A 62 7.83 -27.02 0.94
CA ALA A 62 6.48 -27.48 0.64
C ALA A 62 5.64 -26.47 -0.14
N MET A 63 6.03 -25.20 -0.25
CA MET A 63 5.30 -24.17 -1.02
C MET A 63 5.29 -24.52 -2.51
N LYS A 64 4.10 -24.86 -3.03
CA LYS A 64 3.91 -25.38 -4.39
C LYS A 64 3.92 -24.32 -5.48
N ASP A 65 3.67 -23.06 -5.13
CA ASP A 65 3.35 -21.97 -6.05
C ASP A 65 4.57 -21.25 -6.64
N PHE A 66 5.76 -21.70 -6.32
CA PHE A 66 7.01 -21.15 -6.85
C PHE A 66 7.70 -22.13 -7.79
N SER A 67 8.36 -21.60 -8.81
CA SER A 67 9.22 -22.45 -9.64
C SER A 67 10.26 -23.15 -8.78
N ALA A 68 10.61 -24.38 -9.14
CA ALA A 68 11.62 -25.15 -8.40
C ALA A 68 12.95 -24.39 -8.28
N GLU A 69 13.31 -23.63 -9.30
CA GLU A 69 14.52 -22.80 -9.34
C GLU A 69 14.44 -21.62 -8.34
N THR A 70 13.33 -20.93 -8.29
CA THR A 70 13.12 -19.82 -7.33
C THR A 70 13.15 -20.33 -5.89
N ARG A 71 12.54 -21.48 -5.62
CA ARG A 71 12.60 -22.13 -4.29
C ARG A 71 14.00 -22.53 -3.92
N ALA A 72 14.74 -23.17 -4.83
CA ALA A 72 16.12 -23.60 -4.59
C ALA A 72 17.04 -22.41 -4.30
N ALA A 73 16.91 -21.32 -5.06
CA ALA A 73 17.69 -20.10 -4.85
C ALA A 73 17.36 -19.43 -3.49
N ALA A 74 16.09 -19.38 -3.11
CA ALA A 74 15.64 -18.84 -1.83
C ALA A 74 16.16 -19.68 -0.67
N LEU A 75 16.03 -21.00 -0.74
CA LEU A 75 16.49 -21.94 0.27
C LEU A 75 18.02 -21.88 0.43
N ALA A 76 18.77 -21.92 -0.66
CA ALA A 76 20.22 -21.82 -0.62
C ALA A 76 20.71 -20.51 -0.01
N ARG A 77 19.98 -19.42 -0.20
CA ARG A 77 20.31 -18.13 0.40
C ARG A 77 19.98 -18.10 1.89
N ILE A 78 18.83 -18.65 2.29
CA ILE A 78 18.39 -18.71 3.69
C ILE A 78 19.29 -19.67 4.49
N GLU A 79 19.67 -20.81 3.93
CA GLU A 79 20.57 -21.79 4.58
C GLU A 79 21.97 -21.24 4.85
N ARG A 80 22.47 -20.32 4.00
CA ARG A 80 23.77 -19.65 4.22
C ARG A 80 23.73 -18.57 5.29
N MET A 81 22.54 -18.22 5.78
CA MET A 81 22.42 -17.19 6.82
C MET A 81 22.71 -17.78 8.20
N PRO A 82 23.37 -17.01 9.10
CA PRO A 82 23.52 -17.43 10.49
C PRO A 82 22.15 -17.75 11.09
N ARG A 83 22.02 -18.86 11.78
CA ARG A 83 20.79 -19.20 12.51
C ARG A 83 20.53 -18.13 13.57
N VAL A 84 19.33 -17.58 13.58
CA VAL A 84 18.86 -16.62 14.61
C VAL A 84 17.58 -17.21 15.19
N GLU A 85 17.55 -17.33 16.50
CA GLU A 85 16.37 -17.75 17.25
C GLU A 85 15.56 -16.50 17.63
N TRP A 86 14.24 -16.51 17.46
CA TRP A 86 13.35 -15.39 17.74
C TRP A 86 12.19 -15.77 18.64
N SER A 87 11.72 -14.81 19.43
CA SER A 87 10.61 -14.98 20.36
C SER A 87 9.23 -14.62 19.80
N GLY A 88 9.14 -14.09 18.56
CA GLY A 88 7.87 -13.62 18.00
C GLY A 88 7.80 -13.68 16.48
N GLY A 89 6.61 -13.40 15.94
CA GLY A 89 6.35 -13.26 14.51
C GLY A 89 6.80 -11.92 13.94
N TYR A 90 6.12 -11.46 12.91
CA TYR A 90 6.35 -10.16 12.27
C TYR A 90 5.22 -9.19 12.61
N GLY A 91 5.56 -7.91 12.81
CA GLY A 91 4.59 -6.85 13.06
C GLY A 91 4.40 -5.95 11.83
N PHE A 92 3.17 -5.78 11.36
CA PHE A 92 2.82 -4.84 10.30
C PHE A 92 2.14 -3.63 10.93
N VAL A 93 2.77 -2.47 10.85
CA VAL A 93 2.39 -1.26 11.57
C VAL A 93 1.80 -0.21 10.63
N GLY A 94 0.65 0.34 11.01
CA GLY A 94 -0.17 1.22 10.17
C GLY A 94 -1.12 0.41 9.30
N ASN A 95 -2.28 0.99 8.96
CA ASN A 95 -3.29 0.25 8.17
C ASN A 95 -4.17 1.14 7.30
N LEU A 96 -3.65 2.23 6.76
CA LEU A 96 -4.44 3.10 5.88
C LEU A 96 -5.04 2.29 4.72
N ALA A 97 -6.35 2.44 4.55
CA ALA A 97 -7.13 1.74 3.52
C ALA A 97 -6.87 0.22 3.51
N ASN A 98 -6.72 -0.38 4.68
CA ASN A 98 -6.43 -1.80 4.92
C ASN A 98 -5.18 -2.36 4.22
N SER A 99 -4.30 -1.50 3.76
CA SER A 99 -3.14 -1.91 2.96
C SER A 99 -2.21 -2.89 3.66
N MET A 100 -2.05 -2.77 4.98
CA MET A 100 -1.23 -3.70 5.75
C MET A 100 -1.99 -4.97 6.10
N TYR A 101 -3.29 -4.86 6.40
CA TYR A 101 -4.13 -6.01 6.68
C TYR A 101 -4.25 -6.93 5.46
N MET A 102 -4.51 -6.40 4.27
CA MET A 102 -4.58 -7.18 3.02
C MET A 102 -3.28 -7.94 2.74
N ARG A 103 -2.12 -7.28 2.89
CA ARG A 103 -0.82 -7.95 2.77
C ARG A 103 -0.63 -9.04 3.83
N ALA A 104 -0.95 -8.72 5.09
CA ALA A 104 -0.82 -9.68 6.19
C ALA A 104 -1.73 -10.89 5.99
N GLN A 105 -2.97 -10.70 5.53
CA GLN A 105 -3.90 -11.77 5.22
C GLN A 105 -3.35 -12.71 4.15
N ALA A 106 -2.85 -12.16 3.05
CA ALA A 106 -2.23 -12.93 1.98
C ALA A 106 -1.03 -13.75 2.47
N LEU A 107 -0.17 -13.14 3.29
CA LEU A 107 1.01 -13.79 3.84
C LEU A 107 0.68 -14.80 4.95
N ARG A 108 -0.34 -14.55 5.77
CA ARG A 108 -0.83 -15.53 6.76
C ARG A 108 -1.36 -16.79 6.10
N ARG A 109 -2.08 -16.67 4.97
CA ARG A 109 -2.49 -17.84 4.17
C ARG A 109 -1.29 -18.62 3.61
N ALA A 110 -0.19 -17.93 3.31
CA ALA A 110 1.07 -18.58 2.96
C ALA A 110 1.83 -19.15 4.17
N GLY A 111 1.31 -18.99 5.40
CA GLY A 111 1.84 -19.60 6.62
C GLY A 111 2.74 -18.69 7.48
N LEU A 112 2.79 -17.38 7.22
CA LEU A 112 3.58 -16.47 8.05
C LEU A 112 2.79 -16.01 9.29
N ALA A 113 3.45 -15.96 10.44
CA ALA A 113 2.89 -15.38 11.66
C ALA A 113 3.05 -13.86 11.61
N ILE A 114 1.97 -13.15 11.33
CA ILE A 114 1.96 -11.69 11.18
C ILE A 114 0.80 -11.11 11.98
N ASP A 115 1.11 -10.15 12.83
CA ASP A 115 0.14 -9.28 13.48
C ASP A 115 0.10 -7.92 12.79
N VAL A 116 -1.08 -7.33 12.71
CA VAL A 116 -1.29 -5.98 12.20
C VAL A 116 -1.56 -5.04 13.38
N ILE A 117 -0.83 -3.96 13.45
CA ILE A 117 -0.93 -2.98 14.51
C ILE A 117 -1.46 -1.67 13.90
N GLY A 118 -2.69 -1.34 14.20
CA GLY A 118 -3.28 -0.06 13.86
C GLY A 118 -2.54 1.05 14.61
N ALA A 119 -1.97 1.98 13.88
CA ALA A 119 -1.13 3.03 14.45
C ALA A 119 -1.90 4.26 14.90
N THR A 120 -3.17 4.35 14.57
CA THR A 120 -4.00 5.52 14.89
C THR A 120 -5.40 5.08 15.27
N GLY A 121 -6.05 5.85 16.10
CA GLY A 121 -7.50 5.77 16.28
C GLY A 121 -8.22 6.25 15.01
N ASP A 122 -7.81 5.73 13.86
CA ASP A 122 -8.35 6.05 12.55
C ASP A 122 -9.80 5.54 12.53
N GLY A 123 -10.74 6.44 12.81
CA GLY A 123 -12.17 6.14 12.79
C GLY A 123 -12.69 5.82 11.38
N TYR A 124 -11.81 5.87 10.38
CA TYR A 124 -12.18 5.65 8.99
C TYR A 124 -12.49 4.18 8.72
N ALA A 125 -13.72 3.91 8.28
CA ALA A 125 -14.23 2.54 8.07
C ALA A 125 -13.29 1.66 7.22
N MET A 126 -12.77 2.20 6.12
CA MET A 126 -11.92 1.48 5.17
C MET A 126 -10.51 1.18 5.71
N SER A 127 -10.12 1.72 6.87
CA SER A 127 -8.88 1.39 7.57
C SER A 127 -9.08 0.33 8.67
N GLN A 128 -10.33 -0.10 8.88
CA GLN A 128 -10.66 -1.17 9.82
C GLN A 128 -10.59 -2.52 9.11
N PRO A 129 -9.86 -3.50 9.61
CA PRO A 129 -9.74 -4.81 8.97
C PRO A 129 -11.07 -5.52 8.73
N GLY A 130 -12.03 -5.33 9.62
CA GLY A 130 -13.39 -5.86 9.45
C GLY A 130 -14.09 -5.39 8.18
N TRP A 131 -13.64 -4.28 7.57
CA TRP A 131 -14.12 -3.82 6.27
C TRP A 131 -13.85 -4.80 5.13
N GLU A 132 -12.73 -5.53 5.20
CA GLU A 132 -12.40 -6.58 4.22
C GLU A 132 -13.36 -7.78 4.30
N GLU A 133 -13.93 -8.03 5.48
CA GLU A 133 -14.85 -9.13 5.73
C GLU A 133 -16.33 -8.70 5.67
N PHE A 134 -16.60 -7.41 5.54
CA PHE A 134 -17.94 -6.86 5.55
C PHE A 134 -18.64 -7.02 4.20
N ASP A 135 -19.85 -7.61 4.24
CA ASP A 135 -20.74 -7.79 3.07
C ASP A 135 -21.95 -6.83 3.12
N GLY A 136 -21.81 -5.72 3.80
CA GLY A 136 -22.87 -4.71 3.94
C GLY A 136 -22.60 -3.46 3.11
N GLU A 137 -23.63 -2.62 3.09
CA GLU A 137 -23.63 -1.31 2.47
C GLU A 137 -23.86 -0.23 3.54
N VAL A 138 -23.26 0.94 3.34
CA VAL A 138 -23.36 2.07 4.26
C VAL A 138 -23.43 3.39 3.48
N ASP A 139 -24.00 4.43 4.09
CA ASP A 139 -23.93 5.75 3.51
C ASP A 139 -22.45 6.22 3.42
N GLY A 140 -22.03 6.58 2.23
CA GLY A 140 -20.66 7.03 1.98
C GLY A 140 -20.25 8.28 2.77
N ALA A 141 -21.20 9.09 3.22
CA ALA A 141 -20.96 10.23 4.10
C ALA A 141 -20.48 9.83 5.50
N ASN A 142 -20.82 8.63 5.95
CA ASN A 142 -20.56 8.15 7.31
C ASN A 142 -19.24 7.38 7.45
N LEU A 143 -18.47 7.22 6.39
CA LEU A 143 -17.23 6.43 6.40
C LEU A 143 -16.15 6.96 7.36
N ALA A 144 -16.17 8.27 7.65
CA ALA A 144 -15.24 8.91 8.57
C ALA A 144 -15.76 9.03 10.02
N GLU A 145 -16.96 8.54 10.30
CA GLU A 145 -17.52 8.56 11.66
C GLU A 145 -16.71 7.64 12.60
N PRO A 146 -16.60 7.99 13.88
CA PRO A 146 -15.95 7.13 14.86
C PRO A 146 -16.78 5.87 15.17
N GLY A 147 -16.13 4.83 15.71
CA GLY A 147 -16.80 3.64 16.21
C GLY A 147 -17.03 2.53 15.17
N TRP A 148 -16.38 2.60 14.02
CA TRP A 148 -16.47 1.55 13.02
C TRP A 148 -15.90 0.21 13.49
N GLN A 149 -14.89 0.21 14.37
CA GLN A 149 -14.37 -1.03 14.95
C GLN A 149 -15.42 -1.86 15.66
N ASP A 150 -16.49 -1.24 16.20
CA ASP A 150 -17.57 -1.91 16.91
C ASP A 150 -18.74 -2.31 15.97
N ARG A 151 -18.77 -1.81 14.74
CA ARG A 151 -19.82 -2.02 13.74
C ARG A 151 -19.43 -3.09 12.71
N LEU A 152 -18.14 -3.36 12.56
CA LEU A 152 -17.59 -4.27 11.56
C LEU A 152 -17.30 -5.64 12.17
N PRO A 153 -17.22 -6.70 11.35
CA PRO A 153 -16.80 -8.01 11.82
C PRO A 153 -15.48 -7.96 12.56
N ALA A 154 -15.39 -8.64 13.69
CA ALA A 154 -14.14 -8.80 14.41
C ALA A 154 -13.16 -9.66 13.60
N VAL A 155 -11.91 -9.28 13.63
CA VAL A 155 -10.83 -10.01 12.94
C VAL A 155 -9.71 -10.35 13.91
N GLU A 156 -9.09 -11.50 13.71
CA GLU A 156 -7.94 -11.93 14.50
C GLU A 156 -6.65 -11.25 14.04
N HIS A 157 -5.65 -11.23 14.92
CA HIS A 157 -4.31 -10.68 14.61
C HIS A 157 -4.31 -9.20 14.23
N PHE A 158 -5.25 -8.43 14.77
CA PHE A 158 -5.28 -6.98 14.65
C PHE A 158 -5.35 -6.33 16.03
N TYR A 159 -4.42 -5.42 16.28
CA TYR A 159 -4.30 -4.73 17.56
C TYR A 159 -4.34 -3.24 17.34
N VAL A 160 -5.26 -2.56 18.02
CA VAL A 160 -5.29 -1.09 18.05
C VAL A 160 -4.54 -0.64 19.30
N LEU A 161 -3.45 0.06 19.11
CA LEU A 161 -2.67 0.60 20.21
C LEU A 161 -3.06 2.05 20.46
N PRO A 162 -3.55 2.37 21.67
CA PRO A 162 -3.95 3.73 21.99
C PRO A 162 -2.75 4.68 21.90
N HIS A 163 -2.96 5.90 21.46
CA HIS A 163 -2.11 7.10 21.51
C HIS A 163 -1.44 7.61 20.25
N THR A 164 -1.67 7.09 19.10
CA THR A 164 -1.09 7.65 17.88
C THR A 164 -1.86 8.85 17.34
N SER A 165 -3.14 9.02 17.68
CA SER A 165 -4.01 10.10 17.18
C SER A 165 -3.77 11.48 17.81
N GLN A 166 -3.11 11.57 18.95
CA GLN A 166 -2.80 12.87 19.59
C GLN A 166 -1.77 13.72 18.84
N TRP A 167 -1.28 13.25 17.72
CA TRP A 167 -0.28 13.92 16.87
C TRP A 167 -0.85 15.05 16.04
N ALA A 168 -2.09 14.90 15.55
CA ALA A 168 -2.74 15.90 14.70
C ALA A 168 -2.95 17.23 15.44
N ASP A 169 -3.09 17.17 16.78
CA ASP A 169 -3.37 18.33 17.60
C ASP A 169 -2.12 19.08 18.09
N MET A 170 -0.92 18.49 17.90
CA MET A 170 0.31 19.18 18.30
C MET A 170 0.73 20.18 17.22
N ARG A 171 0.36 21.42 17.43
CA ARG A 171 0.77 22.57 16.61
C ARG A 171 2.26 22.84 16.78
N PHE A 172 3.09 22.14 16.02
CA PHE A 172 4.54 22.35 15.97
C PHE A 172 4.96 23.74 15.44
N ARG A 173 4.02 24.56 15.02
CA ARG A 173 4.27 25.82 14.32
C ARG A 173 4.76 26.98 15.19
N GLU A 174 4.70 26.88 16.51
CA GLU A 174 4.82 28.04 17.39
C GLU A 174 6.08 28.10 18.25
N PHE A 175 7.07 27.19 18.09
CA PHE A 175 8.24 27.17 18.96
C PHE A 175 9.48 27.77 18.31
N PRO A 176 10.13 28.76 18.97
CA PRO A 176 11.43 29.30 18.52
C PRO A 176 12.53 28.24 18.47
N GLY A 177 13.44 28.34 17.52
CA GLY A 177 14.45 27.33 17.23
C GLY A 177 15.33 26.87 18.40
N PHE A 178 15.53 27.70 19.45
CA PHE A 178 16.29 27.33 20.66
C PHE A 178 15.51 26.46 21.64
N LEU A 179 14.19 26.40 21.55
CA LEU A 179 13.32 25.54 22.37
C LEU A 179 13.19 24.13 21.81
N ARG A 180 13.65 23.88 20.59
CA ARG A 180 13.52 22.58 19.91
C ARG A 180 14.09 21.42 20.73
N LEU A 181 15.21 21.61 21.42
CA LEU A 181 15.80 20.59 22.30
C LEU A 181 14.91 20.28 23.50
N ALA A 182 14.39 21.32 24.15
CA ALA A 182 13.49 21.18 25.30
C ALA A 182 12.14 20.56 24.89
N ASP A 183 11.70 20.84 23.67
CA ASP A 183 10.47 20.28 23.09
C ASP A 183 10.62 18.80 22.81
N TYR A 184 11.74 18.37 22.25
CA TYR A 184 12.05 16.95 22.07
C TYR A 184 12.13 16.20 23.40
N LEU A 185 12.69 16.80 24.43
CA LEU A 185 12.78 16.20 25.77
C LEU A 185 11.43 16.12 26.48
N ARG A 186 10.53 17.05 26.21
CA ARG A 186 9.16 17.06 26.73
C ARG A 186 8.20 16.28 25.85
N TRP A 187 8.67 15.69 24.81
CA TRP A 187 7.86 15.36 23.68
C TRP A 187 6.96 14.16 23.92
N PRO A 188 5.64 14.37 23.83
CA PRO A 188 4.67 13.30 24.04
C PRO A 188 4.81 12.18 23.00
N VAL A 189 5.45 12.44 21.85
CA VAL A 189 5.62 11.43 20.83
C VAL A 189 6.36 10.20 21.32
N TYR A 190 7.54 10.38 21.90
CA TYR A 190 8.28 9.24 22.41
C TYR A 190 7.62 8.68 23.66
N LEU A 191 7.30 9.56 24.63
CA LEU A 191 6.69 9.16 25.89
C LEU A 191 5.27 8.63 25.70
N GLY A 192 4.46 9.28 24.88
CA GLY A 192 3.09 8.87 24.58
C GLY A 192 3.00 7.58 23.76
N ASN A 193 4.05 7.24 23.02
CA ASN A 193 4.13 5.99 22.27
C ASN A 193 4.90 4.88 22.98
N LEU A 194 5.37 5.07 24.21
CA LEU A 194 6.10 4.03 24.95
C LEU A 194 5.38 2.68 24.99
N PRO A 195 4.06 2.60 25.22
CA PRO A 195 3.35 1.32 25.18
C PRO A 195 3.43 0.68 23.80
N VAL A 196 3.25 1.47 22.73
CA VAL A 196 3.38 1.01 21.34
C VAL A 196 4.79 0.50 21.07
N LEU A 197 5.82 1.28 21.42
CA LEU A 197 7.21 0.93 21.20
C LEU A 197 7.60 -0.35 21.94
N LYS A 198 7.12 -0.54 23.18
CA LYS A 198 7.31 -1.79 23.92
C LYS A 198 6.62 -2.97 23.26
N HIS A 199 5.40 -2.77 22.76
CA HIS A 199 4.68 -3.81 22.03
C HIS A 199 5.43 -4.20 20.73
N LEU A 200 5.91 -3.22 19.96
CA LEU A 200 6.66 -3.47 18.73
C LEU A 200 7.96 -4.25 18.99
N GLN A 201 8.56 -4.14 20.16
CA GLN A 201 9.81 -4.83 20.50
C GLN A 201 9.68 -6.35 20.65
N GLN A 202 8.47 -6.90 20.65
CA GLN A 202 8.27 -8.36 20.70
C GLN A 202 8.37 -9.04 19.32
N TYR A 203 8.37 -8.25 18.22
CA TYR A 203 8.46 -8.81 16.88
C TYR A 203 9.91 -8.96 16.41
N ALA A 204 10.15 -9.98 15.58
CA ALA A 204 11.45 -10.24 14.98
C ALA A 204 11.85 -9.16 13.97
N ALA A 205 10.89 -8.69 13.19
CA ALA A 205 11.00 -7.54 12.30
C ALA A 205 9.64 -6.88 12.09
N LEU A 206 9.68 -5.62 11.65
CA LEU A 206 8.49 -4.84 11.37
C LEU A 206 8.41 -4.49 9.88
N LEU A 207 7.19 -4.38 9.36
CA LEU A 207 6.89 -3.62 8.15
C LEU A 207 6.02 -2.43 8.54
N VAL A 208 6.47 -1.22 8.25
CA VAL A 208 5.83 0.01 8.76
C VAL A 208 5.35 0.88 7.61
N SER A 209 4.11 1.34 7.68
CA SER A 209 3.47 2.31 6.79
C SER A 209 2.86 3.45 7.60
N GLN A 210 2.65 4.63 7.02
CA GLN A 210 2.11 5.85 7.62
C GLN A 210 2.97 6.44 8.75
N VAL A 211 3.46 5.63 9.64
CA VAL A 211 4.17 6.02 10.88
C VAL A 211 5.60 5.44 10.89
N GLN A 212 6.32 5.61 9.80
CA GLN A 212 7.63 5.01 9.58
C GLN A 212 8.63 5.31 10.70
N TYR A 213 8.49 6.47 11.37
CA TYR A 213 9.27 6.83 12.53
C TYR A 213 9.09 5.88 13.73
N LEU A 214 7.96 5.18 13.86
CA LEU A 214 7.78 4.18 14.93
C LEU A 214 8.73 2.99 14.74
N GLY A 215 9.01 2.59 13.51
CA GLY A 215 10.05 1.60 13.22
C GLY A 215 11.41 2.06 13.77
N TYR A 216 11.80 3.30 13.46
CA TYR A 216 13.04 3.89 13.96
C TYR A 216 13.08 3.98 15.48
N LEU A 217 12.03 4.51 16.10
CA LEU A 217 11.94 4.71 17.56
C LEU A 217 11.89 3.39 18.34
N SER A 218 11.28 2.34 17.78
CA SER A 218 11.16 1.02 18.41
C SER A 218 12.52 0.37 18.65
N GLY A 219 13.46 0.67 17.77
CA GLY A 219 14.75 0.03 17.75
C GLY A 219 14.75 -1.39 17.21
N CYS A 220 13.65 -1.87 16.66
CA CYS A 220 13.58 -3.14 15.97
C CYS A 220 14.15 -3.04 14.54
N PRO A 221 14.63 -4.13 13.96
CA PRO A 221 14.84 -4.19 12.51
C PRO A 221 13.51 -3.97 11.79
N TYR A 222 13.50 -3.13 10.75
CA TYR A 222 12.25 -2.83 10.08
C TYR A 222 12.40 -2.49 8.60
N LEU A 223 11.37 -2.83 7.86
CA LEU A 223 11.10 -2.39 6.50
C LEU A 223 10.09 -1.24 6.57
N VAL A 224 10.13 -0.38 5.59
CA VAL A 224 9.07 0.62 5.39
C VAL A 224 8.41 0.43 4.04
N THR A 225 7.14 0.78 3.96
CA THR A 225 6.39 0.92 2.72
C THR A 225 5.55 2.19 2.81
N GLN A 226 4.93 2.56 1.70
CA GLN A 226 3.94 3.64 1.69
C GLN A 226 2.61 3.12 1.18
N THR A 227 1.55 3.78 1.61
CA THR A 227 0.18 3.50 1.15
C THR A 227 -0.42 4.71 0.43
N GLY A 228 0.00 5.91 0.81
CA GLY A 228 -0.53 7.17 0.29
C GLY A 228 0.56 8.21 0.08
N GLY A 229 0.40 9.35 0.73
CA GLY A 229 1.23 10.53 0.54
C GLY A 229 2.51 10.61 1.36
N GLU A 230 2.90 9.58 2.10
CA GLU A 230 3.96 9.64 3.10
C GLU A 230 5.29 10.13 2.53
N ILE A 231 5.72 9.59 1.38
CA ILE A 231 7.01 9.95 0.78
C ILE A 231 7.01 11.33 0.13
N TRP A 232 5.91 11.78 -0.46
CA TRP A 232 5.87 13.04 -1.21
C TRP A 232 5.20 14.17 -0.46
N TYR A 233 4.31 13.90 0.49
CA TYR A 233 3.59 14.90 1.27
C TYR A 233 4.20 15.05 2.68
N GLU A 234 4.25 13.98 3.46
CA GLU A 234 4.73 14.06 4.84
C GLU A 234 6.25 14.29 4.91
N CYS A 235 7.03 13.57 4.10
CA CYS A 235 8.47 13.81 4.00
C CYS A 235 8.84 15.18 3.44
N ALA A 236 7.95 15.84 2.70
CA ALA A 236 8.18 17.19 2.18
C ALA A 236 7.99 18.30 3.23
N ARG A 237 7.35 17.99 4.36
CA ARG A 237 7.12 18.96 5.44
C ARG A 237 8.44 19.43 6.03
N ASP A 238 8.55 20.75 6.27
CA ASP A 238 9.69 21.37 6.96
C ASP A 238 9.40 21.58 8.45
N ASP A 239 8.89 20.51 9.10
CA ASP A 239 8.62 20.50 10.54
C ASP A 239 9.16 19.22 11.18
N ALA A 240 8.98 19.09 12.49
CA ALA A 240 9.49 17.94 13.25
C ALA A 240 8.90 16.62 12.74
N LEU A 241 7.63 16.58 12.33
CA LEU A 241 7.01 15.38 11.82
C LEU A 241 7.61 14.97 10.46
N GLY A 242 7.81 15.91 9.55
CA GLY A 242 8.48 15.63 8.27
C GLY A 242 9.89 15.10 8.47
N ARG A 243 10.67 15.68 9.40
CA ARG A 243 12.01 15.18 9.75
C ARG A 243 11.96 13.78 10.34
N LEU A 244 11.00 13.51 11.23
CA LEU A 244 10.77 12.18 11.80
C LEU A 244 10.45 11.13 10.74
N GLN A 245 9.56 11.45 9.82
CA GLN A 245 9.22 10.56 8.73
C GLN A 245 10.44 10.26 7.86
N ARG A 246 11.22 11.28 7.47
CA ARG A 246 12.47 11.08 6.74
C ARG A 246 13.44 10.15 7.49
N LEU A 247 13.62 10.33 8.81
CA LEU A 247 14.44 9.42 9.63
C LEU A 247 13.89 7.99 9.61
N GLY A 248 12.57 7.82 9.72
CA GLY A 248 11.94 6.52 9.61
C GLY A 248 12.26 5.80 8.30
N PHE A 249 12.21 6.51 7.17
CA PHE A 249 12.58 5.95 5.87
C PHE A 249 14.10 5.70 5.73
N HIS A 250 14.94 6.63 6.18
CA HIS A 250 16.39 6.53 6.02
C HIS A 250 17.02 5.38 6.81
N HIS A 251 16.50 5.10 8.00
CA HIS A 251 17.06 4.10 8.90
C HIS A 251 16.43 2.70 8.73
N ALA A 252 15.44 2.58 7.87
CA ALA A 252 14.87 1.28 7.51
C ALA A 252 15.91 0.36 6.86
N ASN A 253 15.77 -0.92 7.06
CA ASN A 253 16.57 -1.93 6.38
C ASN A 253 16.33 -1.90 4.86
N ALA A 254 15.07 -1.66 4.45
CA ALA A 254 14.69 -1.29 3.09
C ALA A 254 13.40 -0.48 3.06
N PHE A 255 13.23 0.30 2.00
CA PHE A 255 11.94 0.83 1.59
C PHE A 255 11.37 -0.07 0.48
N LEU A 256 10.26 -0.75 0.79
CA LEU A 256 9.52 -1.56 -0.16
C LEU A 256 8.66 -0.65 -1.03
N VAL A 257 9.13 -0.38 -2.22
CA VAL A 257 8.44 0.45 -3.20
C VAL A 257 7.46 -0.43 -3.97
N SER A 258 6.18 -0.17 -3.80
CA SER A 258 5.11 -0.89 -4.50
C SER A 258 4.53 -0.12 -5.69
N ASN A 259 4.87 1.16 -5.81
CA ASN A 259 4.45 2.01 -6.91
C ASN A 259 5.69 2.63 -7.60
N PRO A 260 5.85 2.47 -8.92
CA PRO A 260 7.06 2.87 -9.65
C PRO A 260 7.50 4.32 -9.39
N TRP A 261 6.58 5.28 -9.42
CA TRP A 261 6.90 6.70 -9.24
C TRP A 261 7.51 7.04 -7.87
N SER A 262 7.31 6.19 -6.87
CA SER A 262 7.88 6.39 -5.53
C SER A 262 9.40 6.30 -5.50
N PHE A 263 10.02 5.64 -6.48
CA PHE A 263 11.48 5.60 -6.59
C PHE A 263 12.09 6.99 -6.74
N ALA A 264 11.49 7.83 -7.59
CA ALA A 264 11.96 9.19 -7.81
C ALA A 264 11.92 10.03 -6.52
N HIS A 265 10.80 9.97 -5.80
CA HIS A 265 10.65 10.67 -4.52
C HIS A 265 11.60 10.16 -3.46
N ALA A 266 11.74 8.84 -3.30
CA ALA A 266 12.65 8.25 -2.33
C ALA A 266 14.10 8.69 -2.54
N ARG A 267 14.56 8.71 -3.79
CA ARG A 267 15.91 9.15 -4.12
C ARG A 267 16.11 10.66 -3.94
N ARG A 268 15.09 11.48 -4.19
CA ARG A 268 15.13 12.93 -3.92
C ARG A 268 15.47 13.22 -2.45
N TYR A 269 15.01 12.37 -1.53
CA TYR A 269 15.35 12.46 -0.10
C TYR A 269 16.60 11.65 0.28
N GLY A 270 17.38 11.17 -0.69
CA GLY A 270 18.62 10.45 -0.45
C GLY A 270 18.45 9.02 0.09
N MET A 271 17.28 8.44 -0.03
CA MET A 271 17.04 7.06 0.38
C MET A 271 17.73 6.09 -0.58
N ARG A 272 18.48 5.12 -0.05
CA ARG A 272 19.36 4.25 -0.85
C ARG A 272 18.95 2.79 -0.82
N HIS A 273 18.17 2.39 0.16
CA HIS A 273 17.78 0.99 0.38
C HIS A 273 16.38 0.75 -0.21
N LEU A 274 16.26 0.86 -1.53
CA LEU A 274 15.00 0.73 -2.25
C LEU A 274 14.87 -0.68 -2.84
N VAL A 275 13.74 -1.31 -2.63
CA VAL A 275 13.44 -2.63 -3.19
C VAL A 275 12.04 -2.58 -3.79
N TYR A 276 11.91 -2.87 -5.08
CA TYR A 276 10.59 -3.05 -5.68
C TYR A 276 9.96 -4.35 -5.18
N VAL A 277 8.82 -4.21 -4.57
CA VAL A 277 7.94 -5.31 -4.19
C VAL A 277 6.50 -4.85 -4.41
N PRO A 278 5.74 -5.50 -5.26
CA PRO A 278 4.38 -5.07 -5.56
C PRO A 278 3.49 -5.18 -4.32
N PHE A 279 2.42 -4.39 -4.33
CA PHE A 279 1.31 -4.62 -3.42
C PHE A 279 0.67 -5.95 -3.77
N ILE A 280 0.59 -6.88 -2.83
CA ILE A 280 -0.03 -8.19 -3.04
C ILE A 280 -1.47 -8.22 -2.55
N LEU A 281 -2.32 -8.90 -3.30
CA LEU A 281 -3.65 -9.28 -2.87
C LEU A 281 -3.77 -10.80 -2.80
N ASP A 282 -4.64 -11.24 -1.91
CA ASP A 282 -5.00 -12.64 -1.82
C ASP A 282 -5.82 -13.06 -3.05
N GLN A 283 -5.21 -13.85 -3.90
CA GLN A 283 -5.77 -14.29 -5.18
C GLN A 283 -6.94 -15.26 -5.05
N GLU A 284 -7.16 -15.85 -3.88
CA GLU A 284 -8.29 -16.74 -3.61
C GLU A 284 -9.54 -15.93 -3.21
N THR A 285 -9.35 -14.82 -2.51
CA THR A 285 -10.42 -13.88 -2.17
C THR A 285 -10.82 -13.05 -3.38
N TYR A 286 -9.84 -12.43 -4.03
CA TYR A 286 -10.04 -11.62 -5.23
C TYR A 286 -9.85 -12.49 -6.48
N CYS A 287 -10.92 -13.10 -6.94
CA CYS A 287 -10.91 -14.00 -8.10
C CYS A 287 -12.20 -13.86 -8.93
N PRO A 288 -12.17 -14.27 -10.20
CA PRO A 288 -13.38 -14.41 -10.99
C PRO A 288 -14.41 -15.32 -10.29
N GLY A 289 -15.69 -15.06 -10.49
CA GLY A 289 -16.76 -15.81 -9.86
C GLY A 289 -18.13 -15.43 -10.41
N GLU A 290 -19.19 -15.88 -9.73
CA GLU A 290 -20.56 -15.66 -10.15
C GLU A 290 -20.94 -14.16 -10.11
N ALA A 291 -21.73 -13.73 -11.08
CA ALA A 291 -22.24 -12.37 -11.24
C ALA A 291 -23.55 -12.18 -10.46
N THR A 292 -23.50 -12.34 -9.14
CA THR A 292 -24.69 -12.52 -8.28
C THR A 292 -25.64 -11.32 -8.24
N VAL A 293 -25.16 -10.10 -8.52
CA VAL A 293 -26.00 -8.88 -8.51
C VAL A 293 -26.37 -8.38 -9.90
N ARG A 294 -25.88 -9.02 -10.98
CA ARG A 294 -26.13 -8.58 -12.34
C ARG A 294 -27.62 -8.58 -12.70
N GLU A 295 -28.35 -9.62 -12.32
CA GLU A 295 -29.79 -9.72 -12.59
C GLU A 295 -30.59 -8.67 -11.82
N GLN A 296 -30.16 -8.31 -10.62
CA GLN A 296 -30.76 -7.21 -9.87
C GLN A 296 -30.56 -5.88 -10.61
N TRP A 297 -29.36 -5.61 -11.13
CA TRP A 297 -29.10 -4.41 -11.90
C TRP A 297 -29.89 -4.36 -13.22
N ARG A 298 -30.04 -5.50 -13.91
CA ARG A 298 -30.90 -5.63 -15.08
C ARG A 298 -32.36 -5.29 -14.76
N ALA A 299 -32.91 -5.90 -13.75
CA ALA A 299 -34.29 -5.68 -13.32
C ALA A 299 -34.55 -4.23 -12.90
N GLN A 300 -33.59 -3.59 -12.25
CA GLN A 300 -33.71 -2.21 -11.77
C GLN A 300 -33.62 -1.18 -12.90
N SER A 301 -32.78 -1.41 -13.91
CA SER A 301 -32.39 -0.39 -14.89
C SER A 301 -32.75 -0.69 -16.33
N GLY A 302 -33.14 -1.93 -16.64
CA GLY A 302 -33.33 -2.39 -18.02
C GLY A 302 -32.04 -2.44 -18.84
N GLY A 303 -30.87 -2.32 -18.19
CA GLY A 303 -29.57 -2.38 -18.86
C GLY A 303 -28.99 -3.78 -18.97
N ASP A 304 -28.00 -3.96 -19.83
CA ASP A 304 -27.30 -5.23 -20.02
C ASP A 304 -25.77 -5.09 -20.13
N PHE A 305 -25.24 -3.88 -20.29
CA PHE A 305 -23.81 -3.60 -20.24
C PHE A 305 -23.50 -2.65 -19.07
N PHE A 306 -22.72 -3.12 -18.09
CA PHE A 306 -22.51 -2.43 -16.81
C PHE A 306 -21.08 -1.94 -16.67
N VAL A 307 -20.92 -0.61 -16.67
CA VAL A 307 -19.66 0.08 -16.41
C VAL A 307 -19.59 0.44 -14.92
N LEU A 308 -18.68 -0.15 -14.19
CA LEU A 308 -18.56 0.00 -12.74
C LEU A 308 -17.54 1.09 -12.37
N SER A 309 -17.83 1.86 -11.33
CA SER A 309 -16.87 2.73 -10.65
C SER A 309 -17.03 2.58 -9.14
N THR A 310 -16.06 1.97 -8.48
CA THR A 310 -16.02 1.80 -7.01
C THR A 310 -15.06 2.76 -6.33
N ALA A 311 -14.23 3.48 -7.10
CA ALA A 311 -13.32 4.49 -6.59
C ALA A 311 -14.09 5.66 -5.95
N ARG A 312 -13.46 6.31 -4.96
CA ARG A 312 -13.99 7.56 -4.43
C ARG A 312 -14.14 8.59 -5.55
N VAL A 313 -15.24 9.32 -5.52
CA VAL A 313 -15.44 10.44 -6.42
C VAL A 313 -14.55 11.60 -5.98
N ASP A 314 -13.55 11.91 -6.79
CA ASP A 314 -12.48 12.86 -6.47
C ASP A 314 -11.91 13.43 -7.76
N GLU A 315 -12.15 14.69 -8.02
CA GLU A 315 -11.70 15.31 -9.27
C GLU A 315 -10.19 15.57 -9.27
N PHE A 316 -9.64 15.89 -8.10
CA PHE A 316 -8.23 16.23 -7.98
C PHE A 316 -7.31 15.03 -8.21
N PHE A 317 -7.55 13.91 -7.53
CA PHE A 317 -6.71 12.71 -7.63
C PHE A 317 -7.16 11.76 -8.73
N LYS A 318 -8.46 11.62 -8.94
CA LYS A 318 -9.03 10.61 -9.82
C LYS A 318 -9.40 11.15 -11.21
N GLY A 319 -9.78 12.44 -11.32
CA GLY A 319 -10.30 13.00 -12.56
C GLY A 319 -11.62 12.34 -12.95
N SER A 320 -12.51 12.15 -11.98
CA SER A 320 -13.75 11.39 -12.14
C SER A 320 -14.62 11.88 -13.29
N SER A 321 -14.55 13.19 -13.59
CA SER A 321 -15.28 13.81 -14.73
C SER A 321 -14.95 13.19 -16.08
N VAL A 322 -13.71 12.79 -16.32
CA VAL A 322 -13.28 12.18 -17.60
C VAL A 322 -14.03 10.87 -17.86
N GLY A 323 -14.14 10.02 -16.85
CA GLY A 323 -14.89 8.76 -16.94
C GLY A 323 -16.38 8.97 -17.19
N LEU A 324 -17.00 9.94 -16.48
CA LEU A 324 -18.42 10.27 -16.62
C LEU A 324 -18.75 10.81 -18.01
N GLU A 325 -17.95 11.74 -18.54
CA GLU A 325 -18.13 12.32 -19.87
C GLU A 325 -17.92 11.25 -20.98
N GLY A 326 -16.92 10.36 -20.80
CA GLY A 326 -16.68 9.25 -21.71
C GLY A 326 -17.83 8.25 -21.71
N PHE A 327 -18.36 7.90 -20.53
CA PHE A 327 -19.57 7.07 -20.43
C PHE A 327 -20.78 7.75 -21.06
N ALA A 328 -20.98 9.05 -20.85
CA ALA A 328 -22.08 9.80 -21.45
C ALA A 328 -22.03 9.76 -22.99
N ALA A 329 -20.84 9.91 -23.58
CA ALA A 329 -20.67 9.79 -25.03
C ALA A 329 -20.98 8.37 -25.53
N PHE A 330 -20.48 7.35 -24.85
CA PHE A 330 -20.71 5.93 -25.15
C PHE A 330 -22.20 5.55 -25.05
N SER A 331 -22.87 5.95 -23.98
CA SER A 331 -24.26 5.56 -23.69
C SER A 331 -25.29 6.13 -24.68
N ARG A 332 -24.92 7.15 -25.49
CA ARG A 332 -25.78 7.64 -26.59
C ARG A 332 -25.90 6.64 -27.73
N GLN A 333 -24.85 5.83 -27.93
CA GLN A 333 -24.80 4.79 -28.99
C GLN A 333 -25.24 3.43 -28.42
N HIS A 334 -25.18 3.25 -27.11
CA HIS A 334 -25.47 2.02 -26.38
C HIS A 334 -26.57 2.25 -25.33
N PRO A 335 -27.85 2.24 -25.72
CA PRO A 335 -28.98 2.50 -24.82
C PRO A 335 -29.12 1.45 -23.69
N GLU A 336 -28.57 0.26 -23.89
CA GLU A 336 -28.49 -0.81 -22.90
C GLU A 336 -27.41 -0.59 -21.83
N ALA A 337 -26.50 0.36 -22.01
CA ALA A 337 -25.41 0.60 -21.08
C ALA A 337 -25.87 1.32 -19.80
N ARG A 338 -25.34 0.90 -18.69
CA ARG A 338 -25.55 1.52 -17.37
C ARG A 338 -24.23 1.79 -16.67
N LEU A 339 -24.13 2.97 -16.07
CA LEU A 339 -23.06 3.29 -15.12
C LEU A 339 -23.48 2.82 -13.72
N VAL A 340 -22.67 2.00 -13.09
CA VAL A 340 -22.84 1.58 -11.70
C VAL A 340 -21.80 2.32 -10.86
N GLN A 341 -22.23 3.33 -10.12
CA GLN A 341 -21.34 4.21 -9.37
C GLN A 341 -21.52 4.04 -7.86
N MET A 342 -20.46 3.72 -7.15
CA MET A 342 -20.46 3.70 -5.70
C MET A 342 -20.38 5.12 -5.12
N GLY A 343 -21.27 5.45 -4.21
CA GLY A 343 -21.51 6.80 -3.70
C GLY A 343 -20.67 7.17 -2.50
N TRP A 344 -19.42 7.61 -2.72
CA TRP A 344 -18.56 8.14 -1.69
C TRP A 344 -17.46 9.05 -2.27
N GLY A 345 -16.85 9.87 -1.40
CA GLY A 345 -15.80 10.81 -1.81
C GLY A 345 -16.23 12.27 -1.70
N ALA A 346 -15.26 13.17 -1.69
CA ALA A 346 -15.48 14.60 -1.45
C ALA A 346 -16.38 15.24 -2.52
N ASP A 347 -16.28 14.78 -3.77
CA ASP A 347 -17.00 15.36 -4.91
C ASP A 347 -18.28 14.61 -5.30
N PHE A 348 -18.75 13.68 -4.45
CA PHE A 348 -19.92 12.86 -4.78
C PHE A 348 -21.19 13.68 -5.08
N ALA A 349 -21.47 14.70 -4.28
CA ALA A 349 -22.62 15.58 -4.53
C ALA A 349 -22.48 16.38 -5.85
N GLY A 350 -21.25 16.77 -6.21
CA GLY A 350 -20.92 17.37 -7.51
C GLY A 350 -21.14 16.42 -8.67
N MET A 351 -20.77 15.17 -8.49
CA MET A 351 -20.95 14.11 -9.49
C MET A 351 -22.43 13.87 -9.81
N GLN A 352 -23.31 13.84 -8.81
CA GLN A 352 -24.75 13.68 -9.04
C GLN A 352 -25.33 14.79 -9.93
N ARG A 353 -24.92 16.04 -9.70
CA ARG A 353 -25.30 17.16 -10.57
C ARG A 353 -24.74 16.98 -11.99
N LYS A 354 -23.49 16.55 -12.10
CA LYS A 354 -22.86 16.30 -13.40
C LYS A 354 -23.55 15.19 -14.19
N LEU A 355 -24.03 14.13 -13.56
CA LEU A 355 -24.84 13.09 -14.23
C LEU A 355 -26.12 13.68 -14.84
N ALA A 356 -26.80 14.60 -14.12
CA ALA A 356 -27.97 15.29 -14.64
C ALA A 356 -27.62 16.21 -15.82
N ASP A 357 -26.55 17.01 -15.68
CA ASP A 357 -26.08 17.94 -16.73
C ASP A 357 -25.67 17.20 -18.02
N LEU A 358 -25.11 16.00 -17.89
CA LEU A 358 -24.75 15.13 -19.02
C LEU A 358 -25.95 14.37 -19.62
N GLY A 359 -27.13 14.43 -18.98
CA GLY A 359 -28.34 13.73 -19.40
C GLY A 359 -28.27 12.22 -19.26
N ILE A 360 -27.50 11.72 -18.28
CA ILE A 360 -27.32 10.29 -18.02
C ILE A 360 -27.77 9.86 -16.61
N GLY A 361 -28.54 10.70 -15.91
CA GLY A 361 -29.01 10.40 -14.57
C GLY A 361 -29.90 9.15 -14.51
N ASP A 362 -30.72 8.89 -15.51
CA ASP A 362 -31.57 7.71 -15.68
C ASP A 362 -30.79 6.45 -16.10
N ARG A 363 -29.53 6.62 -16.49
CA ARG A 363 -28.62 5.54 -16.89
C ARG A 363 -27.59 5.19 -15.81
N ALA A 364 -27.67 5.84 -14.65
CA ALA A 364 -26.78 5.62 -13.52
C ALA A 364 -27.49 4.85 -12.39
N ILE A 365 -26.90 3.77 -11.95
CA ILE A 365 -27.24 3.06 -10.72
C ILE A 365 -26.29 3.58 -9.64
N LEU A 366 -26.82 4.32 -8.67
CA LEU A 366 -26.03 4.82 -7.55
C LEU A 366 -26.11 3.80 -6.41
N LEU A 367 -24.97 3.24 -6.05
CA LEU A 367 -24.85 2.29 -4.94
C LEU A 367 -24.32 3.01 -3.69
N PRO A 368 -24.72 2.61 -2.49
CA PRO A 368 -24.05 3.02 -1.27
C PRO A 368 -22.58 2.61 -1.26
N ALA A 369 -21.77 3.17 -0.36
CA ALA A 369 -20.45 2.63 -0.07
C ALA A 369 -20.60 1.22 0.50
N ALA A 370 -19.70 0.32 0.14
CA ALA A 370 -19.83 -1.09 0.49
C ALA A 370 -18.54 -1.70 0.99
N GLY A 371 -18.65 -2.65 1.92
CA GLY A 371 -17.52 -3.47 2.37
C GLY A 371 -16.96 -4.34 1.25
N LYS A 372 -15.74 -4.82 1.44
CA LYS A 372 -14.99 -5.49 0.37
C LYS A 372 -15.63 -6.78 -0.14
N ARG A 373 -16.31 -7.54 0.70
CA ARG A 373 -17.06 -8.73 0.26
C ARG A 373 -18.13 -8.35 -0.76
N ARG A 374 -18.86 -7.28 -0.51
CA ARG A 374 -19.88 -6.75 -1.43
C ARG A 374 -19.23 -6.16 -2.70
N VAL A 375 -18.14 -5.41 -2.57
CA VAL A 375 -17.40 -4.87 -3.72
C VAL A 375 -16.94 -5.97 -4.66
N ILE A 376 -16.48 -7.12 -4.14
CA ILE A 376 -16.10 -8.27 -4.97
C ILE A 376 -17.28 -8.77 -5.81
N THR A 377 -18.50 -8.80 -5.26
CA THR A 377 -19.69 -9.21 -6.04
C THR A 377 -20.01 -8.21 -7.15
N TYR A 378 -19.77 -6.91 -6.92
CA TYR A 378 -19.93 -5.87 -7.95
C TYR A 378 -18.90 -6.04 -9.07
N LEU A 379 -17.62 -6.25 -8.72
CA LEU A 379 -16.54 -6.49 -9.69
C LEU A 379 -16.82 -7.71 -10.58
N ARG A 380 -17.39 -8.78 -10.01
CA ARG A 380 -17.77 -9.99 -10.75
C ARG A 380 -18.97 -9.79 -11.67
N SER A 381 -19.83 -8.82 -11.36
CA SER A 381 -21.11 -8.59 -12.05
C SER A 381 -21.03 -7.55 -13.17
N ALA A 382 -19.95 -6.77 -13.22
CA ALA A 382 -19.73 -5.72 -14.22
C ALA A 382 -19.03 -6.24 -15.49
N ASP A 383 -19.09 -5.44 -16.54
CA ASP A 383 -18.40 -5.68 -17.81
C ASP A 383 -17.02 -5.02 -17.87
N CYS A 384 -16.87 -3.86 -17.24
CA CYS A 384 -15.58 -3.19 -17.05
C CYS A 384 -15.61 -2.24 -15.84
N LEU A 385 -14.42 -1.85 -15.39
CA LEU A 385 -14.21 -0.80 -14.38
C LEU A 385 -13.65 0.45 -15.04
N ILE A 386 -14.14 1.63 -14.64
CA ILE A 386 -13.47 2.92 -14.82
C ILE A 386 -12.91 3.39 -13.47
N ASP A 387 -11.62 3.76 -13.40
CA ASP A 387 -10.99 4.15 -12.13
C ASP A 387 -10.50 5.60 -12.16
N GLN A 388 -9.29 5.85 -12.66
CA GLN A 388 -8.64 7.16 -12.51
C GLN A 388 -7.97 7.62 -13.80
N PHE A 389 -8.04 8.96 -14.04
CA PHE A 389 -7.58 9.58 -15.27
C PHE A 389 -6.57 10.72 -15.04
N ARG A 390 -6.23 11.03 -13.78
CA ARG A 390 -5.25 12.08 -13.43
C ARG A 390 -3.87 11.53 -13.20
N LEU A 391 -3.78 10.48 -12.40
CA LEU A 391 -2.51 9.90 -12.00
C LEU A 391 -2.20 8.70 -12.90
N GLY A 392 -1.05 8.66 -13.50
CA GLY A 392 -0.63 7.59 -14.43
C GLY A 392 -0.25 6.27 -13.75
N TYR A 393 -0.79 5.98 -12.58
CA TYR A 393 -0.57 4.73 -11.84
C TYR A 393 -1.87 4.21 -11.22
N PHE A 394 -1.96 2.91 -11.00
CA PHE A 394 -3.16 2.29 -10.42
C PHE A 394 -3.09 2.21 -8.89
N GLY A 395 -4.27 2.22 -8.27
CA GLY A 395 -4.47 1.94 -6.85
C GLY A 395 -5.05 0.56 -6.60
N ALA A 396 -5.48 0.30 -5.36
CA ALA A 396 -6.07 -0.97 -4.97
C ALA A 396 -7.32 -1.33 -5.79
N THR A 397 -8.17 -0.37 -6.11
CA THR A 397 -9.41 -0.57 -6.88
C THR A 397 -9.16 -1.23 -8.23
N ALA A 398 -8.22 -0.70 -9.02
CA ALA A 398 -7.88 -1.28 -10.32
C ALA A 398 -7.25 -2.67 -10.16
N LEU A 399 -6.42 -2.87 -9.12
CA LEU A 399 -5.81 -4.16 -8.83
C LEU A 399 -6.85 -5.21 -8.42
N GLU A 400 -7.82 -4.85 -7.60
CA GLU A 400 -8.96 -5.69 -7.21
C GLU A 400 -9.79 -6.11 -8.43
N ALA A 401 -10.03 -5.18 -9.35
CA ALA A 401 -10.73 -5.45 -10.61
C ALA A 401 -9.93 -6.44 -11.49
N MET A 402 -8.64 -6.18 -11.72
CA MET A 402 -7.78 -7.09 -12.47
C MET A 402 -7.73 -8.48 -11.83
N ALA A 403 -7.69 -8.55 -10.50
CA ALA A 403 -7.74 -9.80 -9.76
C ALA A 403 -9.03 -10.59 -10.01
N CYS A 404 -10.16 -9.91 -10.13
CA CYS A 404 -11.45 -10.52 -10.49
C CYS A 404 -11.60 -10.77 -12.01
N GLY A 405 -10.58 -10.48 -12.82
CA GLY A 405 -10.64 -10.62 -14.26
C GLY A 405 -11.56 -9.57 -14.92
N LEU A 406 -11.72 -8.41 -14.30
CA LEU A 406 -12.52 -7.32 -14.84
C LEU A 406 -11.62 -6.34 -15.61
N PRO A 407 -11.89 -6.05 -16.89
CA PRO A 407 -11.13 -5.05 -17.66
C PRO A 407 -11.21 -3.67 -17.01
N VAL A 408 -10.08 -2.96 -16.98
CA VAL A 408 -9.95 -1.65 -16.36
C VAL A 408 -9.63 -0.59 -17.41
N ILE A 409 -10.43 0.46 -17.47
CA ILE A 409 -10.17 1.66 -18.27
C ILE A 409 -9.64 2.74 -17.34
N MET A 410 -8.43 3.23 -17.58
CA MET A 410 -7.78 4.24 -16.76
C MET A 410 -6.57 4.84 -17.47
N ARG A 411 -6.08 5.97 -17.01
CA ARG A 411 -4.78 6.49 -17.43
C ARG A 411 -3.63 5.68 -16.84
N LEU A 412 -2.62 5.35 -17.67
CA LEU A 412 -1.43 4.63 -17.22
C LEU A 412 -0.14 5.17 -17.84
N GLU A 413 0.85 5.47 -17.00
CA GLU A 413 2.24 5.71 -17.42
C GLU A 413 2.97 4.38 -17.63
N ARG A 414 2.72 3.74 -18.78
CA ARG A 414 3.14 2.35 -19.07
C ARG A 414 4.64 2.12 -18.87
N GLY A 415 5.50 3.04 -19.34
CA GLY A 415 6.94 2.87 -19.31
C GLY A 415 7.53 2.64 -17.92
N GLN A 416 6.90 3.19 -16.87
CA GLN A 416 7.33 2.96 -15.49
C GLN A 416 7.09 1.52 -15.04
N TYR A 417 6.00 0.91 -15.50
CA TYR A 417 5.65 -0.47 -15.17
C TYR A 417 6.42 -1.47 -16.02
N ASP A 418 6.66 -1.18 -17.30
CA ASP A 418 7.47 -2.02 -18.18
C ASP A 418 8.87 -2.26 -17.62
N ALA A 419 9.44 -1.25 -16.94
CA ALA A 419 10.75 -1.37 -16.31
C ALA A 419 10.77 -2.21 -15.02
N LEU A 420 9.65 -2.34 -14.32
CA LEU A 420 9.61 -2.97 -12.98
C LEU A 420 8.86 -4.30 -12.94
N CYS A 421 7.77 -4.42 -13.71
CA CYS A 421 6.97 -5.63 -13.75
C CYS A 421 7.63 -6.71 -14.61
N GLU A 422 7.60 -7.96 -14.16
CA GLU A 422 8.26 -9.06 -14.87
C GLU A 422 7.66 -9.34 -16.25
N THR A 423 6.38 -9.06 -16.41
CA THR A 423 5.63 -9.32 -17.65
C THR A 423 5.20 -8.03 -18.36
N GLY A 424 5.89 -6.91 -18.06
CA GLY A 424 5.57 -5.60 -18.59
C GLY A 424 4.39 -4.93 -17.91
N ALA A 425 3.99 -3.78 -18.43
CA ALA A 425 2.90 -2.98 -17.88
C ALA A 425 1.56 -3.74 -17.87
N PRO A 426 0.66 -3.40 -16.90
CA PRO A 426 -0.67 -4.02 -16.86
C PRO A 426 -1.45 -3.79 -18.17
N PRO A 427 -2.28 -4.77 -18.56
CA PRO A 427 -3.05 -4.71 -19.81
C PRO A 427 -4.27 -3.78 -19.71
N VAL A 428 -4.23 -2.75 -18.85
CA VAL A 428 -5.32 -1.80 -18.73
C VAL A 428 -5.58 -1.09 -20.05
N LEU A 429 -6.83 -0.74 -20.29
CA LEU A 429 -7.28 0.02 -21.44
C LEU A 429 -6.97 1.49 -21.15
N ASP A 430 -5.80 1.93 -21.64
CA ASP A 430 -5.31 3.27 -21.39
C ASP A 430 -6.20 4.32 -22.06
N ALA A 431 -6.62 5.32 -21.28
CA ALA A 431 -7.44 6.42 -21.73
C ALA A 431 -7.16 7.67 -20.89
N ASN A 432 -7.01 8.81 -21.56
CA ASN A 432 -6.67 10.09 -20.94
C ASN A 432 -7.75 11.15 -21.13
N THR A 433 -8.64 10.94 -22.08
CA THR A 433 -9.71 11.85 -22.48
C THR A 433 -11.07 11.15 -22.50
N PRO A 434 -12.18 11.91 -22.40
CA PRO A 434 -13.52 11.33 -22.54
C PRO A 434 -13.73 10.57 -23.86
N GLY A 435 -13.15 11.05 -24.96
CA GLY A 435 -13.21 10.37 -26.26
C GLY A 435 -12.55 8.99 -26.22
N GLU A 436 -11.32 8.92 -25.67
CA GLU A 436 -10.61 7.64 -25.53
C GLU A 436 -11.34 6.67 -24.59
N VAL A 437 -11.96 7.15 -23.50
CA VAL A 437 -12.82 6.32 -22.64
C VAL A 437 -14.00 5.75 -23.45
N CYS A 438 -14.69 6.59 -24.24
CA CYS A 438 -15.77 6.17 -25.11
C CYS A 438 -15.30 5.10 -26.10
N ASP A 439 -14.14 5.27 -26.75
CA ASP A 439 -13.58 4.32 -27.70
C ASP A 439 -13.27 2.95 -27.06
N GLN A 440 -12.69 2.94 -25.86
CA GLN A 440 -12.44 1.69 -25.13
C GLN A 440 -13.75 0.99 -24.74
N LEU A 441 -14.77 1.74 -24.30
CA LEU A 441 -16.09 1.19 -24.00
C LEU A 441 -16.76 0.60 -25.23
N ASN A 442 -16.73 1.31 -26.37
CA ASN A 442 -17.24 0.82 -27.66
C ASN A 442 -16.57 -0.49 -28.06
N ARG A 443 -15.24 -0.58 -27.90
CA ARG A 443 -14.48 -1.78 -28.22
C ARG A 443 -14.86 -2.97 -27.36
N LEU A 444 -15.09 -2.75 -26.05
CA LEU A 444 -15.56 -3.80 -25.15
C LEU A 444 -16.98 -4.26 -25.50
N ALA A 445 -17.89 -3.35 -25.79
CA ALA A 445 -19.29 -3.66 -26.05
C ALA A 445 -19.50 -4.34 -27.39
N SER A 446 -18.73 -3.95 -28.43
CA SER A 446 -18.92 -4.44 -29.80
C SER A 446 -18.16 -5.72 -30.14
N ASN A 447 -17.22 -6.18 -29.31
CA ASN A 447 -16.39 -7.35 -29.60
C ASN A 447 -16.26 -8.27 -28.39
N SER A 448 -17.12 -9.27 -28.32
CA SER A 448 -17.20 -10.23 -27.20
C SER A 448 -15.93 -11.09 -27.06
N GLU A 449 -15.28 -11.44 -28.17
CA GLU A 449 -14.03 -12.21 -28.13
C GLU A 449 -12.89 -11.37 -27.53
N TRP A 450 -12.78 -10.12 -27.99
CA TRP A 450 -11.80 -9.19 -27.43
C TRP A 450 -12.06 -8.89 -25.95
N HIS A 451 -13.33 -8.73 -25.55
CA HIS A 451 -13.72 -8.54 -24.16
C HIS A 451 -13.29 -9.74 -23.29
N ALA A 452 -13.59 -10.96 -23.75
CA ALA A 452 -13.16 -12.19 -23.05
C ALA A 452 -11.63 -12.28 -22.95
N GLY A 453 -10.93 -11.95 -24.03
CA GLY A 453 -9.46 -11.88 -24.05
C GLY A 453 -8.90 -10.84 -23.06
N ALA A 454 -9.52 -9.66 -22.97
CA ALA A 454 -9.15 -8.63 -22.01
C ALA A 454 -9.36 -9.10 -20.56
N ARG A 455 -10.47 -9.76 -20.26
CA ARG A 455 -10.74 -10.35 -18.92
C ARG A 455 -9.65 -11.32 -18.52
N HIS A 456 -9.28 -12.22 -19.41
CA HIS A 456 -8.22 -13.20 -19.17
C HIS A 456 -6.86 -12.52 -18.98
N ALA A 457 -6.48 -11.59 -19.85
CA ALA A 457 -5.20 -10.89 -19.76
C ALA A 457 -5.04 -10.10 -18.45
N HIS A 458 -6.10 -9.43 -17.96
CA HIS A 458 -6.08 -8.72 -16.69
C HIS A 458 -5.82 -9.67 -15.51
N ARG A 459 -6.53 -10.82 -15.48
CA ARG A 459 -6.34 -11.83 -14.43
C ARG A 459 -4.94 -12.43 -14.46
N GLU A 460 -4.44 -12.83 -15.61
CA GLU A 460 -3.12 -13.44 -15.76
C GLU A 460 -2.01 -12.46 -15.35
N TRP A 461 -2.10 -11.21 -15.81
CA TRP A 461 -1.15 -10.18 -15.39
C TRP A 461 -1.15 -9.99 -13.87
N PHE A 462 -2.33 -9.94 -13.25
CA PHE A 462 -2.46 -9.84 -11.80
C PHE A 462 -1.77 -11.00 -11.09
N LEU A 463 -2.04 -12.24 -11.50
CA LEU A 463 -1.45 -13.43 -10.88
C LEU A 463 0.08 -13.41 -10.94
N GLN A 464 0.64 -12.96 -12.05
CA GLN A 464 2.09 -12.92 -12.26
C GLN A 464 2.76 -11.77 -11.50
N ASN A 465 2.13 -10.61 -11.41
CA ASN A 465 2.77 -9.40 -10.88
C ASN A 465 2.31 -9.00 -9.47
N HIS A 466 1.15 -9.48 -9.00
CA HIS A 466 0.55 -9.08 -7.71
C HIS A 466 -0.07 -10.23 -6.92
N GLY A 467 -0.16 -11.42 -7.49
CA GLY A 467 -0.74 -12.58 -6.83
C GLY A 467 0.05 -13.00 -5.59
N SER A 468 -0.67 -13.30 -4.50
CA SER A 468 -0.05 -13.67 -3.23
C SER A 468 0.82 -14.91 -3.34
N ALA A 469 0.39 -15.93 -4.10
CA ALA A 469 1.18 -17.15 -4.30
C ALA A 469 2.55 -16.86 -4.93
N ARG A 470 2.61 -15.90 -5.86
CA ARG A 470 3.85 -15.55 -6.56
C ARG A 470 4.84 -14.78 -5.69
N TRP A 471 4.36 -13.92 -4.79
CA TRP A 471 5.18 -12.94 -4.10
C TRP A 471 5.38 -13.20 -2.60
N SER A 472 4.63 -14.11 -1.99
CA SER A 472 4.77 -14.39 -0.54
C SER A 472 6.18 -14.79 -0.13
N MET A 473 6.90 -15.49 -1.01
CA MET A 473 8.27 -15.91 -0.76
C MET A 473 9.24 -14.72 -0.71
N ASP A 474 9.04 -13.74 -1.59
CA ASP A 474 9.83 -12.51 -1.62
C ASP A 474 9.63 -11.70 -0.34
N TYR A 475 8.39 -11.54 0.10
CA TYR A 475 8.08 -10.89 1.38
C TYR A 475 8.69 -11.64 2.55
N PHE A 476 8.59 -12.98 2.56
CA PHE A 476 9.20 -13.80 3.60
C PHE A 476 10.72 -13.61 3.66
N ALA A 477 11.41 -13.69 2.51
CA ALA A 477 12.85 -13.49 2.45
C ALA A 477 13.26 -12.08 2.92
N LEU A 478 12.50 -11.05 2.56
CA LEU A 478 12.74 -9.67 3.00
C LEU A 478 12.58 -9.54 4.52
N LEU A 479 11.51 -10.08 5.09
CA LEU A 479 11.25 -10.05 6.53
C LEU A 479 12.33 -10.82 7.30
N LEU A 480 12.70 -12.01 6.83
CA LEU A 480 13.72 -12.83 7.44
C LEU A 480 15.10 -12.16 7.43
N LEU A 481 15.49 -11.58 6.29
CA LEU A 481 16.74 -10.83 6.17
C LEU A 481 16.73 -9.57 7.03
N THR A 482 15.60 -8.89 7.11
CA THR A 482 15.41 -7.72 7.97
C THR A 482 15.57 -8.07 9.44
N ALA A 483 14.97 -9.16 9.90
CA ALA A 483 15.13 -9.66 11.26
C ALA A 483 16.60 -9.92 11.64
N ARG A 484 17.46 -10.17 10.65
CA ARG A 484 18.92 -10.28 10.78
C ARG A 484 19.64 -8.94 10.58
N ASN A 485 18.93 -7.85 10.58
CA ASN A 485 19.42 -6.50 10.36
C ASN A 485 20.19 -6.33 9.03
N HIS A 486 19.83 -7.07 8.00
CA HIS A 486 20.38 -6.92 6.67
C HIS A 486 19.86 -5.61 6.04
N ARG A 487 20.75 -4.82 5.43
CA ARG A 487 20.38 -3.64 4.63
C ARG A 487 20.45 -3.98 3.15
N PHE A 488 19.35 -3.74 2.47
CA PHE A 488 19.22 -4.06 1.06
C PHE A 488 19.80 -2.93 0.19
N ARG A 489 20.40 -3.33 -0.94
CA ARG A 489 20.93 -2.39 -1.94
C ARG A 489 20.35 -2.66 -3.33
N PHE A 490 19.30 -3.46 -3.40
CA PHE A 490 18.71 -3.90 -4.65
C PHE A 490 17.49 -3.06 -5.01
N HIS A 491 17.24 -2.91 -6.30
CA HIS A 491 15.99 -2.34 -6.82
C HIS A 491 14.87 -3.38 -6.96
N ARG A 492 15.20 -4.66 -6.83
CA ARG A 492 14.25 -5.79 -6.82
C ARG A 492 14.43 -6.64 -5.57
N SER A 493 13.47 -7.52 -5.29
CA SER A 493 13.57 -8.51 -4.24
C SER A 493 14.90 -9.27 -4.32
N PRO A 494 15.53 -9.60 -3.17
CA PRO A 494 16.80 -10.35 -3.15
C PRO A 494 16.72 -11.74 -3.80
N LEU A 495 15.53 -12.27 -4.06
CA LEU A 495 15.33 -13.55 -4.77
C LEU A 495 15.32 -13.39 -6.28
N ARG A 496 15.26 -12.16 -6.79
CA ARG A 496 15.19 -11.85 -8.22
C ARG A 496 16.51 -11.32 -8.73
N GLN A 497 16.72 -11.42 -10.03
CA GLN A 497 17.95 -10.93 -10.64
C GLN A 497 18.08 -9.40 -10.45
N PRO A 498 19.31 -8.88 -10.33
CA PRO A 498 19.55 -7.44 -10.31
C PRO A 498 19.00 -6.77 -11.57
N LEU A 499 18.63 -5.50 -11.47
CA LEU A 499 18.24 -4.70 -12.63
C LEU A 499 19.33 -4.73 -13.72
N SER A 500 18.90 -4.88 -14.97
CA SER A 500 19.77 -4.69 -16.14
C SER A 500 20.34 -3.27 -16.20
N ALA A 501 21.34 -3.04 -17.04
CA ALA A 501 21.87 -1.68 -17.27
C ALA A 501 20.77 -0.74 -17.78
N GLU A 502 19.95 -1.22 -18.69
CA GLU A 502 18.84 -0.49 -19.31
C GLU A 502 17.77 -0.08 -18.29
N GLU A 503 17.39 -0.99 -17.38
CA GLU A 503 16.49 -0.68 -16.28
C GLU A 503 17.09 0.35 -15.30
N ARG A 504 18.39 0.31 -15.04
CA ARG A 504 19.07 1.32 -14.21
C ARG A 504 19.08 2.70 -14.88
N ASP A 505 19.34 2.74 -16.19
CA ASP A 505 19.35 3.99 -16.96
C ASP A 505 17.94 4.59 -17.06
N TYR A 506 16.92 3.75 -17.25
CA TYR A 506 15.52 4.17 -17.19
C TYR A 506 15.21 4.83 -15.83
N HIS A 507 15.55 4.18 -14.73
CA HIS A 507 15.32 4.76 -13.40
C HIS A 507 16.10 6.05 -13.16
N ALA A 508 17.30 6.19 -13.69
CA ALA A 508 18.06 7.43 -13.62
C ALA A 508 17.37 8.57 -14.39
N THR A 509 16.82 8.25 -15.55
CA THR A 509 16.06 9.19 -16.39
C THR A 509 14.76 9.63 -15.74
N GLU A 510 13.98 8.68 -15.22
CA GLU A 510 12.75 8.97 -14.47
C GLU A 510 13.01 9.83 -13.23
N LEU A 511 14.14 9.62 -12.57
CA LEU A 511 14.59 10.44 -11.45
C LEU A 511 14.83 11.89 -11.82
N ALA A 512 15.45 12.11 -12.98
CA ALA A 512 15.74 13.46 -13.48
C ALA A 512 14.44 14.18 -13.91
N ASN A 513 13.45 13.43 -14.38
CA ASN A 513 12.21 13.94 -14.96
C ASN A 513 11.01 13.87 -14.00
N ALA A 514 11.19 13.39 -12.76
CA ALA A 514 10.09 13.31 -11.80
C ALA A 514 9.42 14.69 -11.63
N PRO A 515 8.13 14.82 -11.93
CA PRO A 515 7.44 16.08 -11.80
C PRO A 515 7.49 16.55 -10.34
N ALA A 516 7.80 17.83 -10.16
CA ALA A 516 7.55 18.46 -8.86
C ALA A 516 6.05 18.31 -8.56
N PHE A 517 5.71 17.68 -7.45
CA PHE A 517 4.31 17.63 -7.04
C PHE A 517 3.77 19.06 -6.93
N PRO A 518 2.55 19.32 -7.39
CA PRO A 518 1.95 20.62 -7.19
C PRO A 518 1.95 20.94 -5.70
N ASN A 519 2.44 22.12 -5.34
CA ASN A 519 2.39 22.60 -3.99
C ASN A 519 0.94 22.59 -3.54
N TYR A 520 0.64 21.83 -2.50
CA TYR A 520 -0.61 21.95 -1.76
C TYR A 520 -0.57 23.29 -1.02
N GLN A 521 -1.25 24.29 -1.54
CA GLN A 521 -1.64 25.47 -0.78
C GLN A 521 -2.95 25.22 -0.07
#